data_2f69de8fa1f79fb674d1fe5e14c76e7a
#
_entry.id   2f69de8fa1f79fb674d1fe5e14c76e7a
#
_cell.length_a   1.000
_cell.length_b   1.000
_cell.length_c   1.000
_cell.angle_alpha   90.00
_cell.angle_beta   90.00
_cell.angle_gamma   90.00
#
_symmetry.space_group_name_H-M   'P 1'
#
loop_
_entity.id
_entity.type
_entity.pdbx_description
1 polymer ?
#
loop_
_entity_poly.entity_id
_entity_poly.type
_entity_poly.pdbx_seq_one_letter_code
_entity_poly.pdbx_strand_id
1 'polypeptide(L)'
;MEKFKEKIKECLQHEPAFCTAVCPFRLDVRDFMEKMQRGGFNAAYRAYLNTVTFPVIVSELCGEPCKGVCPRGSTDAPISMKLLEKASIRYARNLDPNSYNLPDKGKSIAVIGAGISGLACALRMASKKYRVTVYEKSDRIGGHLWKLLPSEIFLKDIRHQFMNEEYTLCLNTEIKSLEEIEQDAVYIATGAGGTDFGLERSETGAYASVRPGFFIGGSLCGSNTMEAIADGLQAVNSIERYLKTGNMNQPTPYSGTKIKLDSQLIKRQEPVIPAEDGAYTTEEAVNE
;
A
#
# COMPACT_ATOMS: atom_id res chain seq x y z
N MET A 1 8.00 -9.59 37.64
CA MET A 1 8.18 -9.52 36.19
C MET A 1 6.93 -10.02 35.41
N GLU A 2 6.29 -11.11 35.81
CA GLU A 2 5.10 -11.64 35.13
C GLU A 2 3.91 -10.67 35.15
N LYS A 3 3.54 -10.09 36.29
CA LYS A 3 2.48 -9.06 36.40
C LYS A 3 2.73 -7.81 35.51
N PHE A 4 3.98 -7.46 35.25
CA PHE A 4 4.33 -6.35 34.37
C PHE A 4 4.14 -6.73 32.90
N LYS A 5 4.48 -7.97 32.52
CA LYS A 5 4.22 -8.52 31.18
C LYS A 5 2.73 -8.67 30.89
N GLU A 6 1.92 -9.00 31.89
CA GLU A 6 0.46 -9.06 31.76
C GLU A 6 -0.13 -7.67 31.54
N LYS A 7 0.26 -6.66 32.33
CA LYS A 7 -0.18 -5.27 32.11
C LYS A 7 0.24 -4.69 30.77
N ILE A 8 1.41 -5.07 30.23
CA ILE A 8 1.83 -4.64 28.88
C ILE A 8 0.90 -5.26 27.83
N LYS A 9 0.42 -6.50 28.01
CA LYS A 9 -0.55 -7.14 27.10
C LYS A 9 -1.92 -6.47 27.10
N GLU A 10 -2.28 -5.77 28.18
CA GLU A 10 -3.52 -5.01 28.32
C GLU A 10 -3.41 -3.57 27.77
N CYS A 11 -2.20 -3.10 27.45
CA CYS A 11 -1.99 -1.77 26.92
C CYS A 11 -2.55 -1.66 25.49
N LEU A 12 -3.54 -0.81 25.30
CA LEU A 12 -4.20 -0.55 24.01
C LEU A 12 -3.65 0.70 23.28
N GLN A 13 -2.63 1.35 23.83
CA GLN A 13 -2.12 2.61 23.30
C GLN A 13 -1.63 2.52 21.84
N HIS A 14 -1.09 1.38 21.45
CA HIS A 14 -0.58 1.14 20.10
C HIS A 14 -1.49 0.22 19.27
N GLU A 15 -2.67 -0.14 19.78
CA GLU A 15 -3.61 -0.94 19.00
C GLU A 15 -4.18 -0.10 17.86
N PRO A 16 -4.21 -0.65 16.64
CA PRO A 16 -4.74 0.07 15.49
C PRO A 16 -6.24 0.33 15.66
N ALA A 17 -6.71 1.45 15.14
CA ALA A 17 -8.14 1.70 15.01
C ALA A 17 -8.81 0.64 14.14
N PHE A 18 -10.13 0.42 14.28
CA PHE A 18 -10.87 -0.55 13.46
C PHE A 18 -10.65 -0.34 11.96
N CYS A 19 -10.73 0.92 11.51
CA CYS A 19 -10.50 1.31 10.13
C CYS A 19 -9.05 1.02 9.66
N THR A 20 -8.05 1.27 10.50
CA THR A 20 -6.65 0.91 10.24
C THR A 20 -6.46 -0.61 10.13
N ALA A 21 -7.14 -1.38 11.00
CA ALA A 21 -7.01 -2.84 11.05
C ALA A 21 -7.51 -3.53 9.77
N VAL A 22 -8.55 -2.99 9.12
CA VAL A 22 -9.12 -3.54 7.87
C VAL A 22 -8.54 -2.91 6.61
N CYS A 23 -7.78 -1.82 6.74
CA CYS A 23 -7.14 -1.16 5.61
C CYS A 23 -6.01 -2.05 5.07
N PRO A 24 -6.00 -2.41 3.77
CA PRO A 24 -4.91 -3.19 3.18
C PRO A 24 -3.54 -2.55 3.40
N PHE A 25 -3.49 -1.23 3.34
CA PHE A 25 -2.28 -0.43 3.54
C PHE A 25 -1.93 -0.18 5.00
N ARG A 26 -2.84 -0.44 5.94
CA ARG A 26 -2.71 -0.10 7.36
C ARG A 26 -2.42 1.37 7.60
N LEU A 27 -3.10 2.24 6.85
CA LEU A 27 -3.02 3.68 7.06
C LEU A 27 -3.34 3.99 8.53
N ASP A 28 -2.46 4.74 9.19
CA ASP A 28 -2.78 5.28 10.52
C ASP A 28 -3.83 6.37 10.38
N VAL A 29 -5.09 5.92 10.44
CA VAL A 29 -6.25 6.80 10.22
C VAL A 29 -6.34 7.86 11.31
N ARG A 30 -5.95 7.56 12.56
CA ARG A 30 -5.99 8.55 13.65
C ARG A 30 -5.02 9.69 13.38
N ASP A 31 -3.77 9.37 13.03
CA ASP A 31 -2.75 10.35 12.68
C ASP A 31 -3.15 11.17 11.44
N PHE A 32 -3.72 10.49 10.44
CA PHE A 32 -4.22 11.15 9.23
C PHE A 32 -5.36 12.15 9.57
N MET A 33 -6.37 11.69 10.32
CA MET A 33 -7.52 12.52 10.73
C MET A 33 -7.10 13.72 11.57
N GLU A 34 -6.17 13.52 12.52
CA GLU A 34 -5.66 14.62 13.35
C GLU A 34 -4.98 15.71 12.50
N LYS A 35 -4.24 15.31 11.45
CA LYS A 35 -3.65 16.26 10.51
C LYS A 35 -4.70 17.00 9.69
N MET A 36 -5.72 16.28 9.19
CA MET A 36 -6.83 16.89 8.44
C MET A 36 -7.59 17.90 9.29
N GLN A 37 -7.97 17.52 10.50
CA GLN A 37 -8.72 18.39 11.44
C GLN A 37 -7.97 19.68 11.78
N ARG A 38 -6.64 19.65 11.79
CA ARG A 38 -5.80 20.84 12.00
C ARG A 38 -5.59 21.67 10.72
N GLY A 39 -6.21 21.32 9.60
CA GLY A 39 -5.97 21.95 8.31
C GLY A 39 -4.57 21.66 7.72
N GLY A 40 -3.90 20.64 8.23
CA GLY A 40 -2.54 20.26 7.84
C GLY A 40 -2.50 19.37 6.59
N PHE A 41 -3.13 19.78 5.49
CA PHE A 41 -3.28 18.99 4.27
C PHE A 41 -1.97 18.45 3.71
N ASN A 42 -0.87 19.23 3.77
CA ASN A 42 0.45 18.73 3.37
C ASN A 42 0.90 17.55 4.23
N ALA A 43 0.72 17.62 5.54
CA ALA A 43 1.14 16.58 6.47
C ALA A 43 0.26 15.33 6.32
N ALA A 44 -1.04 15.51 6.14
CA ALA A 44 -1.99 14.43 5.87
C ALA A 44 -1.65 13.73 4.55
N TYR A 45 -1.46 14.51 3.47
CA TYR A 45 -1.04 13.95 2.18
C TYR A 45 0.27 13.17 2.27
N ARG A 46 1.28 13.68 3.00
CA ARG A 46 2.55 12.97 3.19
C ARG A 46 2.37 11.65 3.93
N ALA A 47 1.56 11.61 4.98
CA ALA A 47 1.23 10.36 5.69
C ALA A 47 0.54 9.36 4.75
N TYR A 48 -0.40 9.84 3.96
CA TYR A 48 -1.12 9.04 2.97
C TYR A 48 -0.18 8.51 1.87
N LEU A 49 0.56 9.40 1.19
CA LEU A 49 1.52 9.04 0.14
C LEU A 49 2.53 7.97 0.60
N ASN A 50 3.13 8.17 1.78
CA ASN A 50 4.12 7.24 2.32
C ASN A 50 3.53 5.85 2.59
N THR A 51 2.23 5.78 2.85
CA THR A 51 1.53 4.54 3.13
C THR A 51 1.09 3.83 1.86
N VAL A 52 0.43 4.54 0.92
CA VAL A 52 -0.23 3.90 -0.24
C VAL A 52 0.60 3.92 -1.51
N THR A 53 1.61 4.78 -1.58
CA THR A 53 2.57 4.91 -2.70
C THR A 53 1.98 5.51 -3.99
N PHE A 54 0.75 5.17 -4.38
CA PHE A 54 0.02 5.72 -5.53
C PHE A 54 -1.26 6.41 -5.07
N PRO A 55 -1.16 7.64 -4.52
CA PRO A 55 -2.27 8.28 -3.81
C PRO A 55 -3.49 8.56 -4.69
N VAL A 56 -3.30 8.93 -5.96
CA VAL A 56 -4.43 9.21 -6.87
C VAL A 56 -5.14 7.91 -7.24
N ILE A 57 -4.38 6.86 -7.62
CA ILE A 57 -4.96 5.55 -7.96
C ILE A 57 -5.75 4.99 -6.78
N VAL A 58 -5.18 5.06 -5.56
CA VAL A 58 -5.84 4.51 -4.37
C VAL A 58 -7.09 5.32 -4.03
N SER A 59 -7.03 6.65 -4.03
CA SER A 59 -8.22 7.49 -3.75
C SER A 59 -9.35 7.31 -4.77
N GLU A 60 -9.04 6.90 -6.01
CA GLU A 60 -10.07 6.61 -7.02
C GLU A 60 -10.67 5.21 -6.88
N LEU A 61 -9.85 4.20 -6.58
CA LEU A 61 -10.26 2.79 -6.62
C LEU A 61 -10.58 2.17 -5.24
N CYS A 62 -10.26 2.84 -4.13
CA CYS A 62 -10.53 2.30 -2.79
C CYS A 62 -12.03 2.11 -2.58
N GLY A 63 -12.43 0.88 -2.22
CA GLY A 63 -13.81 0.53 -1.87
C GLY A 63 -14.21 0.86 -0.44
N GLU A 64 -13.37 1.56 0.32
CA GLU A 64 -13.59 2.02 1.69
C GLU A 64 -14.03 0.90 2.67
N PRO A 65 -13.26 -0.22 2.81
CA PRO A 65 -13.62 -1.26 3.77
C PRO A 65 -13.70 -0.73 5.20
N CYS A 66 -13.05 0.39 5.48
CA CYS A 66 -13.08 1.09 6.77
C CYS A 66 -14.47 1.60 7.16
N LYS A 67 -15.34 1.95 6.20
CA LYS A 67 -16.74 2.34 6.47
C LYS A 67 -17.53 1.21 7.14
N GLY A 68 -17.34 -0.03 6.69
CA GLY A 68 -18.06 -1.19 7.23
C GLY A 68 -17.75 -1.51 8.69
N VAL A 69 -16.63 -1.02 9.21
CA VAL A 69 -16.19 -1.22 10.61
C VAL A 69 -16.11 0.09 11.39
N CYS A 70 -16.55 1.19 10.80
CA CYS A 70 -16.52 2.49 11.47
C CYS A 70 -17.54 2.53 12.61
N PRO A 71 -17.10 2.77 13.87
CA PRO A 71 -18.01 2.79 15.01
C PRO A 71 -19.10 3.87 14.89
N ARG A 72 -18.82 4.98 14.19
CA ARG A 72 -19.78 6.04 13.96
C ARG A 72 -21.00 5.56 13.16
N GLY A 73 -20.84 4.56 12.27
CA GLY A 73 -21.93 4.01 11.47
C GLY A 73 -23.13 3.47 12.28
N SER A 74 -22.92 3.18 13.57
CA SER A 74 -24.01 2.78 14.50
C SER A 74 -24.70 3.98 15.18
N THR A 75 -24.14 5.19 15.09
CA THR A 75 -24.58 6.40 15.80
C THR A 75 -25.13 7.45 14.85
N ASP A 76 -24.39 7.73 13.77
CA ASP A 76 -24.74 8.73 12.76
C ASP A 76 -24.35 8.25 11.35
N ALA A 77 -23.15 8.57 10.87
CA ALA A 77 -22.63 8.12 9.58
C ALA A 77 -21.15 7.74 9.69
N PRO A 78 -20.71 6.72 8.93
CA PRO A 78 -19.28 6.37 8.89
C PRO A 78 -18.51 7.49 8.17
N ILE A 79 -17.29 7.76 8.66
CA ILE A 79 -16.39 8.75 8.07
C ILE A 79 -16.07 8.39 6.61
N SER A 80 -16.09 9.39 5.72
CA SER A 80 -15.79 9.22 4.31
C SER A 80 -14.30 9.39 4.02
N MET A 81 -13.51 8.35 4.34
CA MET A 81 -12.05 8.37 4.16
C MET A 81 -11.63 8.72 2.74
N LYS A 82 -12.32 8.19 1.74
CA LYS A 82 -12.04 8.48 0.32
C LYS A 82 -12.14 9.97 -0.01
N LEU A 83 -13.14 10.67 0.53
CA LEU A 83 -13.29 12.11 0.32
C LEU A 83 -12.18 12.89 1.03
N LEU A 84 -11.77 12.46 2.23
CA LEU A 84 -10.65 13.06 2.95
C LEU A 84 -9.31 12.81 2.26
N GLU A 85 -9.08 11.62 1.71
CA GLU A 85 -7.91 11.29 0.90
C GLU A 85 -7.84 12.20 -0.34
N LYS A 86 -8.96 12.37 -1.07
CA LYS A 86 -9.07 13.30 -2.20
C LYS A 86 -8.84 14.75 -1.79
N ALA A 87 -9.40 15.19 -0.65
CA ALA A 87 -9.16 16.52 -0.11
C ALA A 87 -7.68 16.74 0.25
N SER A 88 -7.00 15.74 0.84
CA SER A 88 -5.58 15.81 1.14
C SER A 88 -4.74 16.00 -0.13
N ILE A 89 -5.08 15.31 -1.22
CA ILE A 89 -4.42 15.48 -2.54
C ILE A 89 -4.73 16.86 -3.12
N ARG A 90 -6.00 17.30 -3.08
CA ARG A 90 -6.46 18.55 -3.70
C ARG A 90 -5.84 19.79 -3.05
N TYR A 91 -5.69 19.79 -1.72
CA TYR A 91 -5.30 20.98 -0.95
C TYR A 91 -3.85 20.93 -0.44
N ALA A 92 -3.11 19.86 -0.65
CA ALA A 92 -1.68 19.86 -0.40
C ALA A 92 -0.97 20.77 -1.41
N ARG A 93 -0.05 21.59 -0.93
CA ARG A 93 0.74 22.52 -1.77
C ARG A 93 1.90 21.83 -2.47
N ASN A 94 2.39 20.73 -1.89
CA ASN A 94 3.49 19.95 -2.44
C ASN A 94 3.08 18.48 -2.55
N LEU A 95 2.94 18.00 -3.77
CA LEU A 95 2.57 16.63 -4.12
C LEU A 95 3.77 15.77 -4.50
N ASP A 96 4.98 16.32 -4.62
CA ASP A 96 6.15 15.60 -5.09
C ASP A 96 6.48 14.43 -4.16
N PRO A 97 6.88 13.28 -4.69
CA PRO A 97 7.33 12.16 -3.87
C PRO A 97 8.60 12.52 -3.10
N ASN A 98 8.81 11.82 -1.98
CA ASN A 98 10.04 12.02 -1.22
C ASN A 98 11.25 11.56 -2.05
N SER A 99 12.32 12.34 -1.97
CA SER A 99 13.64 11.95 -2.50
C SER A 99 14.57 11.64 -1.33
N TYR A 100 15.19 10.49 -1.35
CA TYR A 100 16.10 10.05 -0.30
C TYR A 100 17.51 9.92 -0.83
N ASN A 101 18.44 10.67 -0.26
CA ASN A 101 19.87 10.52 -0.56
C ASN A 101 20.46 9.36 0.28
N LEU A 102 20.13 8.12 -0.10
CA LEU A 102 20.65 6.91 0.51
C LEU A 102 21.73 6.29 -0.38
N PRO A 103 22.73 5.60 0.19
CA PRO A 103 23.73 4.86 -0.59
C PRO A 103 23.08 3.66 -1.30
N ASP A 104 23.66 3.29 -2.45
CA ASP A 104 23.34 2.05 -3.16
C ASP A 104 23.48 0.85 -2.20
N LYS A 105 22.51 -0.02 -2.21
CA LYS A 105 22.48 -1.25 -1.39
C LYS A 105 23.37 -2.36 -1.94
N GLY A 106 23.90 -2.21 -3.15
CA GLY A 106 24.74 -3.21 -3.81
C GLY A 106 24.01 -4.50 -4.17
N LYS A 107 22.68 -4.51 -4.10
CA LYS A 107 21.81 -5.65 -4.38
C LYS A 107 20.80 -5.33 -5.47
N SER A 108 20.44 -6.36 -6.24
CA SER A 108 19.55 -6.26 -7.39
C SER A 108 18.27 -7.06 -7.21
N ILE A 109 17.16 -6.56 -7.74
CA ILE A 109 15.84 -7.16 -7.64
C ILE A 109 15.20 -7.20 -9.02
N ALA A 110 14.69 -8.38 -9.40
CA ALA A 110 13.79 -8.52 -10.54
C ALA A 110 12.33 -8.43 -10.08
N VAL A 111 11.52 -7.71 -10.83
CA VAL A 111 10.07 -7.70 -10.70
C VAL A 111 9.48 -8.23 -12.01
N ILE A 112 8.73 -9.32 -11.95
CA ILE A 112 8.11 -9.93 -13.12
C ILE A 112 6.65 -9.51 -13.16
N GLY A 113 6.32 -8.62 -14.10
CA GLY A 113 5.02 -7.97 -14.30
C GLY A 113 5.00 -6.53 -13.85
N ALA A 114 4.70 -5.62 -14.79
CA ALA A 114 4.53 -4.17 -14.56
C ALA A 114 3.06 -3.80 -14.30
N GLY A 115 2.29 -4.71 -13.67
CA GLY A 115 1.02 -4.41 -13.05
C GLY A 115 1.20 -3.60 -11.78
N ILE A 116 0.09 -3.16 -11.16
CA ILE A 116 0.17 -2.21 -10.03
C ILE A 116 0.89 -2.79 -8.79
N SER A 117 0.82 -4.10 -8.57
CA SER A 117 1.54 -4.77 -7.48
C SER A 117 3.05 -4.76 -7.72
N GLY A 118 3.47 -5.12 -8.95
CA GLY A 118 4.89 -5.09 -9.34
C GLY A 118 5.47 -3.68 -9.29
N LEU A 119 4.72 -2.68 -9.78
CA LEU A 119 5.14 -1.28 -9.74
C LEU A 119 5.25 -0.75 -8.30
N ALA A 120 4.34 -1.15 -7.39
CA ALA A 120 4.42 -0.77 -5.98
C ALA A 120 5.68 -1.34 -5.30
N CYS A 121 6.00 -2.60 -5.56
CA CYS A 121 7.23 -3.23 -5.09
C CYS A 121 8.47 -2.52 -5.70
N ALA A 122 8.48 -2.33 -7.02
CA ALA A 122 9.59 -1.71 -7.74
C ALA A 122 9.89 -0.30 -7.21
N LEU A 123 8.88 0.55 -7.08
CA LEU A 123 9.03 1.90 -6.57
C LEU A 123 9.59 1.92 -5.13
N ARG A 124 9.04 1.09 -4.26
CA ARG A 124 9.48 1.03 -2.86
C ARG A 124 10.91 0.48 -2.74
N MET A 125 11.31 -0.48 -3.57
CA MET A 125 12.68 -1.00 -3.59
C MET A 125 13.66 0.02 -4.19
N ALA A 126 13.28 0.70 -5.29
CA ALA A 126 14.10 1.76 -5.89
C ALA A 126 14.31 2.95 -4.92
N SER A 127 13.26 3.37 -4.18
CA SER A 127 13.39 4.43 -3.17
C SER A 127 14.34 4.07 -2.02
N LYS A 128 14.56 2.78 -1.77
CA LYS A 128 15.54 2.27 -0.81
C LYS A 128 16.92 2.05 -1.43
N LYS A 129 17.10 2.41 -2.72
CA LYS A 129 18.36 2.35 -3.50
C LYS A 129 18.86 0.92 -3.73
N TYR A 130 17.91 0.00 -3.97
CA TYR A 130 18.18 -1.27 -4.63
C TYR A 130 18.15 -1.09 -6.15
N ARG A 131 18.95 -1.84 -6.88
CA ARG A 131 18.90 -1.87 -8.35
C ARG A 131 17.71 -2.71 -8.80
N VAL A 132 16.71 -2.08 -9.40
CA VAL A 132 15.45 -2.73 -9.77
C VAL A 132 15.34 -2.88 -11.28
N THR A 133 15.02 -4.09 -11.73
CA THR A 133 14.64 -4.38 -13.12
C THR A 133 13.22 -4.90 -13.14
N VAL A 134 12.35 -4.26 -13.90
CA VAL A 134 10.96 -4.67 -14.11
C VAL A 134 10.84 -5.28 -15.50
N TYR A 135 10.38 -6.52 -15.58
CA TYR A 135 10.11 -7.23 -16.83
C TYR A 135 8.61 -7.26 -17.07
N GLU A 136 8.19 -6.83 -18.24
CA GLU A 136 6.78 -6.80 -18.65
C GLU A 136 6.64 -7.39 -20.06
N LYS A 137 5.78 -8.38 -20.20
CA LYS A 137 5.54 -9.06 -21.48
C LYS A 137 4.84 -8.19 -22.51
N SER A 138 4.04 -7.23 -22.07
CA SER A 138 3.34 -6.30 -22.96
C SER A 138 4.18 -5.07 -23.30
N ASP A 139 3.66 -4.27 -24.22
CA ASP A 139 4.25 -3.00 -24.66
C ASP A 139 4.01 -1.84 -23.70
N ARG A 140 3.34 -2.06 -22.54
CA ARG A 140 2.88 -1.01 -21.64
C ARG A 140 2.77 -1.47 -20.19
N ILE A 141 2.94 -0.51 -19.27
CA ILE A 141 2.77 -0.71 -17.83
C ILE A 141 1.30 -0.55 -17.40
N GLY A 142 0.99 -0.92 -16.14
CA GLY A 142 -0.31 -0.68 -15.49
C GLY A 142 -1.21 -1.91 -15.40
N GLY A 143 -1.00 -2.93 -16.25
CA GLY A 143 -1.74 -4.19 -16.16
C GLY A 143 -3.26 -3.99 -16.15
N HIS A 144 -3.93 -4.47 -15.10
CA HIS A 144 -5.39 -4.41 -14.98
C HIS A 144 -5.96 -2.98 -14.85
N LEU A 145 -5.14 -1.97 -14.49
CA LEU A 145 -5.60 -0.58 -14.35
C LEU A 145 -6.22 -0.02 -15.64
N TRP A 146 -5.81 -0.52 -16.80
CA TRP A 146 -6.41 -0.15 -18.10
C TRP A 146 -7.91 -0.43 -18.21
N LYS A 147 -8.44 -1.30 -17.35
CA LYS A 147 -9.89 -1.63 -17.29
C LYS A 147 -10.62 -0.86 -16.20
N LEU A 148 -9.91 -0.19 -15.29
CA LEU A 148 -10.46 0.39 -14.07
C LEU A 148 -10.46 1.91 -14.08
N LEU A 149 -9.47 2.53 -14.72
CA LEU A 149 -9.27 3.98 -14.72
C LEU A 149 -8.87 4.48 -16.11
N PRO A 150 -9.19 5.73 -16.46
CA PRO A 150 -8.60 6.42 -17.60
C PRO A 150 -7.07 6.43 -17.52
N SER A 151 -6.41 6.16 -18.63
CA SER A 151 -4.94 6.02 -18.67
C SER A 151 -4.20 7.28 -18.27
N GLU A 152 -4.73 8.45 -18.59
CA GLU A 152 -4.18 9.74 -18.20
C GLU A 152 -4.12 9.95 -16.69
N ILE A 153 -5.03 9.33 -15.92
CA ILE A 153 -5.05 9.42 -14.46
C ILE A 153 -3.95 8.53 -13.87
N PHE A 154 -4.01 7.23 -14.14
CA PHE A 154 -3.10 6.30 -13.47
C PHE A 154 -1.67 6.37 -13.98
N LEU A 155 -1.45 6.62 -15.29
CA LEU A 155 -0.10 6.79 -15.82
C LEU A 155 0.56 8.07 -15.31
N LYS A 156 -0.22 9.13 -15.11
CA LYS A 156 0.28 10.37 -14.51
C LYS A 156 0.73 10.13 -13.07
N ASP A 157 -0.08 9.44 -12.26
CA ASP A 157 0.28 9.10 -10.87
C ASP A 157 1.54 8.23 -10.83
N ILE A 158 1.58 7.13 -11.61
CA ILE A 158 2.76 6.26 -11.65
C ILE A 158 4.02 7.04 -12.02
N ARG A 159 4.00 7.79 -13.13
CA ARG A 159 5.17 8.57 -13.58
C ARG A 159 5.60 9.60 -12.54
N HIS A 160 4.64 10.25 -11.89
CA HIS A 160 4.92 11.22 -10.85
C HIS A 160 5.62 10.57 -9.65
N GLN A 161 5.15 9.41 -9.20
CA GLN A 161 5.76 8.74 -8.05
C GLN A 161 7.16 8.19 -8.35
N PHE A 162 7.45 7.82 -9.59
CA PHE A 162 8.78 7.34 -10.00
C PHE A 162 9.76 8.46 -10.36
N MET A 163 9.37 9.74 -10.35
CA MET A 163 10.19 10.84 -10.88
C MET A 163 11.57 10.99 -10.25
N ASN A 164 11.74 10.54 -9.00
CA ASN A 164 13.00 10.63 -8.24
C ASN A 164 13.74 9.29 -8.15
N GLU A 165 13.27 8.23 -8.85
CA GLU A 165 13.81 6.90 -8.68
C GLU A 165 14.29 6.32 -10.01
N GLU A 166 15.48 5.70 -9.97
CA GLU A 166 16.06 4.99 -11.10
C GLU A 166 15.67 3.51 -11.05
N TYR A 167 15.20 2.99 -12.17
CA TYR A 167 14.93 1.57 -12.37
C TYR A 167 15.01 1.22 -13.85
N THR A 168 15.24 -0.04 -14.17
CA THR A 168 15.23 -0.54 -15.55
C THR A 168 13.86 -1.12 -15.87
N LEU A 169 13.24 -0.69 -16.96
CA LEU A 169 11.96 -1.21 -17.45
C LEU A 169 12.15 -1.92 -18.79
N CYS A 170 11.94 -3.22 -18.81
CA CYS A 170 12.02 -4.07 -19.99
C CYS A 170 10.61 -4.44 -20.44
N LEU A 171 10.04 -3.65 -21.35
CA LEU A 171 8.77 -3.95 -22.02
C LEU A 171 8.98 -4.99 -23.14
N ASN A 172 7.89 -5.62 -23.59
CA ASN A 172 7.91 -6.68 -24.62
C ASN A 172 8.89 -7.82 -24.24
N THR A 173 9.08 -8.04 -22.94
CA THR A 173 10.03 -9.02 -22.40
C THR A 173 9.29 -10.01 -21.54
N GLU A 174 9.01 -11.19 -22.08
CA GLU A 174 8.38 -12.28 -21.36
C GLU A 174 9.45 -13.18 -20.76
N ILE A 175 9.46 -13.32 -19.43
CA ILE A 175 10.26 -14.30 -18.72
C ILE A 175 9.56 -15.65 -18.83
N LYS A 176 10.23 -16.63 -19.40
CA LYS A 176 9.73 -18.00 -19.60
C LYS A 176 10.26 -18.97 -18.56
N SER A 177 11.47 -18.71 -18.07
CA SER A 177 12.11 -19.51 -17.03
C SER A 177 12.73 -18.61 -15.97
N LEU A 178 12.68 -19.04 -14.71
CA LEU A 178 13.31 -18.31 -13.60
C LEU A 178 14.85 -18.43 -13.62
N GLU A 179 15.40 -19.33 -14.39
CA GLU A 179 16.84 -19.47 -14.65
C GLU A 179 17.40 -18.32 -15.52
N GLU A 180 16.54 -17.57 -16.20
CA GLU A 180 16.93 -16.36 -16.96
C GLU A 180 17.22 -15.15 -16.04
N ILE A 181 16.92 -15.27 -14.75
CA ILE A 181 16.98 -14.17 -13.78
C ILE A 181 18.26 -14.28 -12.95
N GLU A 182 19.13 -13.27 -13.04
CA GLU A 182 20.41 -13.20 -12.33
C GLU A 182 20.36 -12.31 -11.07
N GLN A 183 19.23 -11.63 -10.80
CA GLN A 183 19.07 -10.73 -9.67
C GLN A 183 19.04 -11.47 -8.33
N ASP A 184 19.49 -10.81 -7.25
CA ASP A 184 19.58 -11.37 -5.90
C ASP A 184 18.24 -11.79 -5.29
N ALA A 185 17.14 -11.17 -5.72
CA ALA A 185 15.78 -11.55 -5.33
C ALA A 185 14.77 -11.25 -6.45
N VAL A 186 13.66 -11.96 -6.46
CA VAL A 186 12.63 -11.86 -7.50
C VAL A 186 11.25 -11.70 -6.86
N TYR A 187 10.49 -10.70 -7.32
CA TYR A 187 9.08 -10.56 -7.01
C TYR A 187 8.21 -10.87 -8.22
N ILE A 188 7.36 -11.90 -8.09
CA ILE A 188 6.47 -12.38 -9.15
C ILE A 188 5.10 -11.76 -8.96
N ALA A 189 4.71 -10.88 -9.88
CA ALA A 189 3.48 -10.11 -9.89
C ALA A 189 2.79 -10.14 -11.26
N THR A 190 2.73 -11.32 -11.85
CA THR A 190 2.24 -11.57 -13.22
C THR A 190 0.74 -11.36 -13.41
N GLY A 191 0.00 -11.11 -12.31
CA GLY A 191 -1.43 -10.82 -12.32
C GLY A 191 -2.32 -12.06 -12.36
N ALA A 192 -3.62 -11.85 -12.32
CA ALA A 192 -4.60 -12.93 -12.34
C ALA A 192 -4.49 -13.75 -13.63
N GLY A 193 -4.34 -15.07 -13.48
CA GLY A 193 -4.11 -16.00 -14.60
C GLY A 193 -2.71 -15.93 -15.22
N GLY A 194 -1.79 -15.16 -14.64
CA GLY A 194 -0.38 -15.16 -15.01
C GLY A 194 0.34 -16.42 -14.50
N THR A 195 1.58 -16.60 -14.95
CA THR A 195 2.39 -17.74 -14.49
C THR A 195 2.97 -17.48 -13.10
N ASP A 196 2.91 -18.46 -12.22
CA ASP A 196 3.63 -18.55 -10.96
C ASP A 196 4.96 -19.35 -11.10
N PHE A 197 5.26 -19.82 -12.32
CA PHE A 197 6.43 -20.65 -12.63
C PHE A 197 6.47 -21.97 -11.84
N GLY A 198 5.33 -22.47 -11.40
CA GLY A 198 5.24 -23.68 -10.57
C GLY A 198 5.79 -23.50 -9.16
N LEU A 199 5.90 -22.27 -8.67
CA LEU A 199 6.37 -21.99 -7.31
C LEU A 199 5.23 -22.15 -6.30
N GLU A 200 5.46 -22.94 -5.29
CA GLU A 200 4.58 -23.05 -4.13
C GLU A 200 4.86 -21.91 -3.14
N ARG A 201 3.80 -21.42 -2.50
CA ARG A 201 3.93 -20.42 -1.43
C ARG A 201 4.43 -21.06 -0.15
N SER A 202 5.31 -20.37 0.56
CA SER A 202 5.77 -20.78 1.89
C SER A 202 4.66 -20.58 2.92
N GLU A 203 4.47 -21.54 3.81
CA GLU A 203 3.55 -21.40 4.95
C GLU A 203 4.09 -20.48 6.05
N THR A 204 5.41 -20.30 6.11
CA THR A 204 6.09 -19.60 7.21
C THR A 204 6.54 -18.19 6.86
N GLY A 205 6.50 -17.81 5.57
CA GLY A 205 7.00 -16.53 5.08
C GLY A 205 5.94 -15.74 4.32
N ALA A 206 5.60 -14.54 4.80
CA ALA A 206 4.72 -13.64 4.06
C ALA A 206 5.32 -13.34 2.68
N TYR A 207 4.54 -13.59 1.62
CA TYR A 207 4.91 -13.44 0.21
C TYR A 207 6.05 -14.37 -0.26
N ALA A 208 6.68 -15.14 0.61
CA ALA A 208 7.76 -16.03 0.26
C ALA A 208 7.23 -17.26 -0.51
N SER A 209 8.03 -17.74 -1.48
CA SER A 209 7.86 -19.07 -2.04
C SER A 209 8.73 -20.09 -1.29
N VAL A 210 8.56 -21.37 -1.60
CA VAL A 210 9.45 -22.43 -1.08
C VAL A 210 10.87 -22.32 -1.66
N ARG A 211 11.04 -21.68 -2.83
CA ARG A 211 12.34 -21.44 -3.46
C ARG A 211 12.98 -20.17 -2.87
N PRO A 212 14.20 -20.26 -2.31
CA PRO A 212 14.88 -19.12 -1.72
C PRO A 212 15.07 -17.97 -2.72
N GLY A 213 14.80 -16.73 -2.27
CA GLY A 213 14.94 -15.52 -3.07
C GLY A 213 13.75 -15.18 -3.95
N PHE A 214 12.71 -16.03 -4.01
CA PHE A 214 11.53 -15.80 -4.84
C PHE A 214 10.30 -15.48 -3.97
N PHE A 215 9.62 -14.41 -4.34
CA PHE A 215 8.44 -13.88 -3.65
C PHE A 215 7.27 -13.73 -4.63
N ILE A 216 6.06 -13.99 -4.16
CA ILE A 216 4.85 -14.01 -5.00
C ILE A 216 3.77 -13.15 -4.32
N GLY A 217 3.06 -12.35 -5.10
CA GLY A 217 1.96 -11.55 -4.56
C GLY A 217 1.06 -10.91 -5.61
N GLY A 218 0.18 -10.05 -5.14
CA GLY A 218 -0.80 -9.36 -5.96
C GLY A 218 -1.91 -10.27 -6.47
N SER A 219 -2.53 -9.88 -7.58
CA SER A 219 -3.69 -10.60 -8.14
C SER A 219 -3.36 -12.02 -8.63
N LEU A 220 -2.08 -12.37 -8.79
CA LEU A 220 -1.63 -13.75 -8.97
C LEU A 220 -2.05 -14.64 -7.80
N CYS A 221 -2.09 -14.08 -6.59
CA CYS A 221 -2.49 -14.76 -5.35
C CYS A 221 -3.97 -14.50 -4.97
N GLY A 222 -4.78 -13.96 -5.89
CA GLY A 222 -6.20 -13.69 -5.67
C GLY A 222 -6.51 -12.32 -5.04
N SER A 223 -5.50 -11.48 -4.78
CA SER A 223 -5.71 -10.16 -4.22
C SER A 223 -6.48 -9.24 -5.17
N ASN A 224 -7.43 -8.46 -4.64
CA ASN A 224 -8.06 -7.37 -5.37
C ASN A 224 -7.05 -6.23 -5.63
N THR A 225 -7.46 -5.19 -6.35
CA THR A 225 -6.53 -4.11 -6.77
C THR A 225 -5.86 -3.40 -5.60
N MET A 226 -6.59 -3.10 -4.53
CA MET A 226 -6.04 -2.42 -3.34
C MET A 226 -5.10 -3.34 -2.55
N GLU A 227 -5.52 -4.58 -2.36
CA GLU A 227 -4.68 -5.61 -1.74
C GLU A 227 -3.43 -5.88 -2.58
N ALA A 228 -3.54 -5.89 -3.91
CA ALA A 228 -2.40 -6.11 -4.79
C ALA A 228 -1.32 -5.02 -4.68
N ILE A 229 -1.72 -3.74 -4.52
CA ILE A 229 -0.77 -2.65 -4.23
C ILE A 229 -0.11 -2.89 -2.86
N ALA A 230 -0.93 -3.19 -1.85
CA ALA A 230 -0.45 -3.45 -0.49
C ALA A 230 0.50 -4.65 -0.43
N ASP A 231 0.21 -5.72 -1.17
CA ASP A 231 1.10 -6.88 -1.30
C ASP A 231 2.47 -6.49 -1.84
N GLY A 232 2.50 -5.70 -2.92
CA GLY A 232 3.75 -5.19 -3.49
C GLY A 232 4.57 -4.40 -2.47
N LEU A 233 3.91 -3.54 -1.68
CA LEU A 233 4.56 -2.75 -0.64
C LEU A 233 5.05 -3.59 0.54
N GLN A 234 4.28 -4.58 0.96
CA GLN A 234 4.60 -5.44 2.10
C GLN A 234 5.64 -6.51 1.74
N ALA A 235 5.63 -7.01 0.50
CA ALA A 235 6.64 -7.94 0.00
C ALA A 235 8.06 -7.36 0.11
N VAL A 236 8.22 -6.05 -0.01
CA VAL A 236 9.50 -5.34 0.19
C VAL A 236 10.15 -5.69 1.53
N ASN A 237 9.39 -5.79 2.61
CA ASN A 237 9.93 -6.13 3.93
C ASN A 237 10.49 -7.57 3.96
N SER A 238 9.79 -8.51 3.32
CA SER A 238 10.24 -9.90 3.19
C SER A 238 11.48 -10.01 2.32
N ILE A 239 11.50 -9.29 1.19
CA ILE A 239 12.65 -9.21 0.27
C ILE A 239 13.87 -8.61 0.98
N GLU A 240 13.71 -7.47 1.66
CA GLU A 240 14.83 -6.83 2.38
C GLU A 240 15.40 -7.73 3.47
N ARG A 241 14.52 -8.41 4.23
CA ARG A 241 14.96 -9.37 5.25
C ARG A 241 15.80 -10.49 4.63
N TYR A 242 15.32 -11.07 3.53
CA TYR A 242 16.06 -12.09 2.81
C TYR A 242 17.42 -11.59 2.32
N LEU A 243 17.45 -10.44 1.66
CA LEU A 243 18.69 -9.84 1.15
C LEU A 243 19.72 -9.53 2.25
N LYS A 244 19.27 -9.24 3.46
CA LYS A 244 20.14 -8.94 4.63
C LYS A 244 20.57 -10.18 5.39
N THR A 245 19.73 -11.21 5.48
CA THR A 245 19.91 -12.31 6.43
C THR A 245 19.85 -13.70 5.80
N GLY A 246 19.46 -13.83 4.53
CA GLY A 246 19.13 -15.10 3.87
C GLY A 246 17.83 -15.75 4.37
N ASN A 247 17.11 -15.13 5.31
CA ASN A 247 15.93 -15.71 5.93
C ASN A 247 14.64 -15.20 5.26
N MET A 248 13.81 -16.12 4.75
CA MET A 248 12.50 -15.81 4.13
C MET A 248 11.32 -15.89 5.11
N ASN A 249 11.54 -16.38 6.33
CA ASN A 249 10.48 -16.52 7.33
C ASN A 249 10.13 -15.16 7.94
N GLN A 250 9.16 -14.49 7.38
CA GLN A 250 8.58 -13.29 7.96
C GLN A 250 7.10 -13.53 8.25
N PRO A 251 6.68 -13.42 9.53
CA PRO A 251 5.28 -13.62 9.85
C PRO A 251 4.40 -12.59 9.17
N THR A 252 3.25 -13.02 8.71
CA THR A 252 2.21 -12.12 8.20
C THR A 252 1.83 -11.16 9.32
N PRO A 253 1.79 -9.85 9.06
CA PRO A 253 1.38 -8.89 10.07
C PRO A 253 -0.04 -9.20 10.56
N TYR A 254 -0.24 -9.11 11.87
CA TYR A 254 -1.57 -9.28 12.47
C TYR A 254 -2.55 -8.23 11.93
N SER A 255 -3.73 -8.66 11.48
CA SER A 255 -4.74 -7.82 10.82
C SER A 255 -5.96 -7.50 11.71
N GLY A 256 -5.82 -7.57 13.03
CA GLY A 256 -6.91 -7.29 13.96
C GLY A 256 -6.63 -6.08 14.84
N THR A 257 -7.60 -5.79 15.71
CA THR A 257 -7.45 -4.87 16.84
C THR A 257 -8.07 -5.46 18.08
N LYS A 258 -7.47 -5.21 19.24
CA LYS A 258 -8.00 -5.59 20.54
C LYS A 258 -8.90 -4.52 21.17
N ILE A 259 -9.05 -3.38 20.48
CA ILE A 259 -9.92 -2.30 20.95
C ILE A 259 -11.35 -2.81 21.02
N LYS A 260 -11.98 -2.61 22.17
CA LYS A 260 -13.42 -2.76 22.37
C LYS A 260 -13.99 -1.38 22.55
N LEU A 261 -14.93 -1.01 21.69
CA LEU A 261 -15.57 0.29 21.77
C LEU A 261 -16.97 0.13 22.40
N ASP A 262 -17.26 1.03 23.33
CA ASP A 262 -18.63 1.24 23.77
C ASP A 262 -19.28 2.31 22.89
N SER A 263 -20.23 1.92 22.07
CA SER A 263 -20.93 2.83 21.14
C SER A 263 -21.68 3.95 21.86
N GLN A 264 -22.03 3.78 23.14
CA GLN A 264 -22.68 4.82 23.94
C GLN A 264 -21.75 6.03 24.22
N LEU A 265 -20.44 5.84 24.09
CA LEU A 265 -19.46 6.93 24.26
C LEU A 265 -19.29 7.78 23.00
N ILE A 266 -19.85 7.38 21.87
CA ILE A 266 -19.78 8.13 20.62
C ILE A 266 -20.84 9.23 20.63
N LYS A 267 -20.39 10.47 20.64
CA LYS A 267 -21.28 11.63 20.50
C LYS A 267 -21.78 11.72 19.06
N ARG A 268 -23.10 11.82 18.91
CA ARG A 268 -23.74 12.05 17.61
C ARG A 268 -23.32 13.40 17.04
N GLN A 269 -23.05 13.43 15.74
CA GLN A 269 -22.76 14.63 14.98
C GLN A 269 -23.53 14.59 13.66
N GLU A 270 -23.83 15.75 13.09
CA GLU A 270 -24.42 15.81 11.75
C GLU A 270 -23.35 15.39 10.72
N PRO A 271 -23.70 14.51 9.78
CA PRO A 271 -22.79 14.12 8.70
C PRO A 271 -22.39 15.32 7.85
N VAL A 272 -21.10 15.40 7.49
CA VAL A 272 -20.63 16.41 6.55
C VAL A 272 -21.03 15.98 5.13
N ILE A 273 -21.86 16.79 4.48
CA ILE A 273 -22.29 16.56 3.10
C ILE A 273 -21.43 17.41 2.18
N PRO A 274 -20.71 16.80 1.20
CA PRO A 274 -19.87 17.59 0.31
C PRO A 274 -20.71 18.56 -0.53
N ALA A 275 -20.31 19.84 -0.56
CA ALA A 275 -20.95 20.87 -1.36
C ALA A 275 -20.72 20.66 -2.86
N GLU A 276 -19.56 20.13 -3.23
CA GLU A 276 -19.23 19.71 -4.60
C GLU A 276 -19.38 18.20 -4.75
N ASP A 277 -19.90 17.75 -5.87
CA ASP A 277 -20.08 16.34 -6.16
C ASP A 277 -18.72 15.59 -6.13
N GLY A 278 -18.58 14.65 -5.20
CA GLY A 278 -17.43 13.78 -5.05
C GLY A 278 -16.18 14.41 -4.42
N ALA A 279 -16.26 15.62 -3.82
CA ALA A 279 -15.11 16.25 -3.18
C ALA A 279 -15.51 17.12 -1.98
N TYR A 280 -14.69 17.14 -0.92
CA TYR A 280 -14.81 18.08 0.17
C TYR A 280 -14.09 19.41 -0.15
N THR A 281 -14.67 20.52 0.32
CA THR A 281 -13.95 21.78 0.52
C THR A 281 -12.98 21.66 1.70
N THR A 282 -12.12 22.67 1.90
CA THR A 282 -11.19 22.68 3.05
C THR A 282 -11.93 22.69 4.38
N GLU A 283 -13.04 23.43 4.49
CA GLU A 283 -13.84 23.50 5.70
C GLU A 283 -14.58 22.20 6.00
N GLU A 284 -15.19 21.58 4.99
CA GLU A 284 -15.84 20.28 5.10
C GLU A 284 -14.86 19.20 5.52
N ALA A 285 -13.65 19.17 4.93
CA ALA A 285 -12.61 18.20 5.26
C ALA A 285 -12.02 18.37 6.67
N VAL A 286 -12.10 19.55 7.25
CA VAL A 286 -11.70 19.82 8.65
C VAL A 286 -12.81 19.41 9.62
N ASN A 287 -14.07 19.52 9.21
CA ASN A 287 -15.23 19.25 10.05
C ASN A 287 -15.67 17.78 10.05
N GLU A 288 -15.32 16.98 9.00
CA GLU A 288 -15.58 15.54 8.94
C GLU A 288 -14.82 14.77 10.02
#